data_ea47dd51c4cab13b008cc3580f6a10c0
#
_entry.id   ea47dd51c4cab13b008cc3580f6a10c0
#
_cell.length_a   1.000
_cell.length_b   1.000
_cell.length_c   1.000
_cell.angle_alpha   90.00
_cell.angle_beta   90.00
_cell.angle_gamma   90.00
#
_symmetry.space_group_name_H-M   'P 1'
#
loop_
_entity.id
_entity.type
_entity.pdbx_description
1 polymer ?
#
loop_
_entity_poly.entity_id
_entity_poly.type
_entity_poly.pdbx_seq_one_letter_code
_entity_poly.pdbx_strand_id
1 'polypeptide(L)'
;PSKYIRIPFESKKAIKKARVHMTAHGIYQFYVNGVRYDNREFAPENTSYHKLLQYQTYDITSLLQMGKNVFGIIIGDGWWCGRVGTTGDSCQYGNKLGLLFESVITYHDGSKQIITGSQGKSMSGPIIFQIYL
;
A
#
# COMPACT_ATOMS: atom_id res chain seq x y z
N PRO A 1 16.34 2.22 -3.31
CA PRO A 1 15.99 1.05 -2.50
C PRO A 1 14.50 1.03 -2.18
N SER A 2 13.95 -0.17 -2.07
CA SER A 2 12.56 -0.36 -1.69
C SER A 2 12.32 0.10 -0.26
N LYS A 3 11.10 0.58 0.00
CA LYS A 3 10.66 0.93 1.34
C LYS A 3 9.64 -0.07 1.84
N TYR A 4 9.79 -0.49 3.08
CA TYR A 4 8.86 -1.35 3.79
C TYR A 4 8.07 -0.50 4.77
N ILE A 5 6.75 -0.55 4.68
CA ILE A 5 5.86 0.20 5.56
C ILE A 5 4.99 -0.80 6.31
N ARG A 6 4.92 -0.63 7.63
CA ARG A 6 4.12 -1.47 8.51
C ARG A 6 3.16 -0.60 9.30
N ILE A 7 1.88 -0.92 9.21
CA ILE A 7 0.81 -0.18 9.89
C ILE A 7 0.06 -1.15 10.80
N PRO A 8 0.46 -1.27 12.09
CA PRO A 8 -0.26 -2.09 13.05
C PRO A 8 -1.48 -1.35 13.59
N PHE A 9 -2.53 -2.10 13.87
CA PHE A 9 -3.71 -1.55 14.52
C PHE A 9 -4.47 -2.66 15.26
N GLU A 10 -5.38 -2.27 16.13
CA GLU A 10 -6.20 -3.20 16.89
C GLU A 10 -7.67 -2.94 16.62
N SER A 11 -8.41 -4.02 16.36
CA SER A 11 -9.87 -4.02 16.23
C SER A 11 -10.48 -4.65 17.45
N LYS A 12 -11.17 -3.85 18.27
CA LYS A 12 -11.76 -4.30 19.54
C LYS A 12 -13.18 -4.79 19.42
N LYS A 13 -13.76 -4.67 18.22
CA LYS A 13 -15.16 -4.98 17.95
C LYS A 13 -15.27 -5.88 16.73
N ALA A 14 -16.44 -6.52 16.57
CA ALA A 14 -16.73 -7.33 15.40
C ALA A 14 -16.80 -6.46 14.14
N ILE A 15 -16.03 -6.82 13.13
CA ILE A 15 -15.91 -6.08 11.87
C ILE A 15 -17.03 -6.46 10.93
N LYS A 16 -17.78 -5.47 10.46
CA LYS A 16 -18.82 -5.64 9.45
C LYS A 16 -18.23 -5.51 8.04
N LYS A 17 -17.41 -4.49 7.83
CA LYS A 17 -16.84 -4.18 6.52
C LYS A 17 -15.53 -3.42 6.68
N ALA A 18 -14.56 -3.75 5.85
CA ALA A 18 -13.29 -3.03 5.82
C ALA A 18 -12.82 -2.83 4.39
N ARG A 19 -12.39 -1.61 4.08
CA ARG A 19 -11.85 -1.23 2.78
C ARG A 19 -10.56 -0.45 2.94
N VAL A 20 -9.67 -0.59 1.95
CA VAL A 20 -8.46 0.21 1.82
C VAL A 20 -8.53 0.95 0.50
N HIS A 21 -8.22 2.24 0.55
CA HIS A 21 -7.97 3.09 -0.60
C HIS A 21 -6.49 3.46 -0.58
N MET A 22 -5.79 3.16 -1.66
CA MET A 22 -4.35 3.31 -1.68
C MET A 22 -3.83 3.70 -3.06
N THR A 23 -2.82 4.56 -3.06
CA THR A 23 -2.00 4.82 -4.22
C THR A 23 -0.58 5.18 -3.76
N ALA A 24 0.37 5.16 -4.66
CA ALA A 24 1.75 5.44 -4.33
C ALA A 24 2.47 6.14 -5.48
N HIS A 25 3.48 6.93 -5.12
CA HIS A 25 4.53 7.34 -6.05
C HIS A 25 5.56 6.21 -6.12
N GLY A 26 5.39 5.33 -7.09
CA GLY A 26 6.14 4.09 -7.24
C GLY A 26 5.20 2.94 -7.51
N ILE A 27 5.73 1.74 -7.51
CA ILE A 27 4.93 0.51 -7.53
C ILE A 27 4.91 -0.10 -6.15
N TYR A 28 3.83 -0.78 -5.79
CA TYR A 28 3.73 -1.36 -4.47
C TYR A 28 3.15 -2.77 -4.50
N GLN A 29 3.41 -3.50 -3.43
CA GLN A 29 2.72 -4.72 -3.07
C GLN A 29 2.05 -4.54 -1.71
N PHE A 30 0.84 -5.04 -1.57
CA PHE A 30 0.01 -4.87 -0.39
C PHE A 30 -0.22 -6.21 0.32
N TYR A 31 -0.02 -6.20 1.62
CA TYR A 31 -0.17 -7.36 2.50
C TYR A 31 -1.12 -7.04 3.64
N VAL A 32 -1.96 -7.99 3.99
CA VAL A 32 -2.84 -7.92 5.16
C VAL A 32 -2.54 -9.13 6.04
N ASN A 33 -2.10 -8.88 7.26
CA ASN A 33 -1.72 -9.93 8.22
C ASN A 33 -0.73 -10.96 7.63
N GLY A 34 0.25 -10.46 6.86
CA GLY A 34 1.28 -11.29 6.25
C GLY A 34 0.89 -11.99 4.96
N VAL A 35 -0.34 -11.82 4.50
CA VAL A 35 -0.83 -12.41 3.25
C VAL A 35 -0.90 -11.36 2.16
N ARG A 36 -0.28 -11.62 1.02
CA ARG A 36 -0.35 -10.73 -0.13
C ARG A 36 -1.79 -10.68 -0.65
N TYR A 37 -2.30 -9.46 -0.84
CA TYR A 37 -3.70 -9.27 -1.19
C TYR A 37 -4.04 -9.86 -2.56
N ASP A 38 -3.23 -9.56 -3.58
CA ASP A 38 -3.41 -10.09 -4.93
C ASP A 38 -2.06 -10.26 -5.64
N ASN A 39 -2.09 -10.78 -6.87
CA ASN A 39 -0.90 -11.02 -7.68
C ASN A 39 -0.54 -9.83 -8.59
N ARG A 40 -1.13 -8.67 -8.36
CA ARG A 40 -0.85 -7.48 -9.15
C ARG A 40 0.53 -6.94 -8.80
N GLU A 41 1.44 -6.94 -9.78
CA GLU A 41 2.84 -6.60 -9.54
C GLU A 41 3.17 -5.13 -9.79
N PHE A 42 2.36 -4.43 -10.59
CA PHE A 42 2.63 -3.07 -11.01
C PHE A 42 1.52 -2.12 -10.60
N ALA A 43 1.12 -2.16 -9.35
CA ALA A 43 0.14 -1.24 -8.79
C ALA A 43 0.83 0.00 -8.18
N PRO A 44 0.34 1.21 -8.37
CA PRO A 44 -0.66 1.57 -9.37
C PRO A 44 -0.13 1.45 -10.79
N GLU A 45 -1.02 1.39 -11.77
CA GLU A 45 -0.62 1.33 -13.17
C GLU A 45 0.13 2.59 -13.62
N ASN A 46 0.89 2.46 -14.71
CA ASN A 46 1.62 3.59 -15.27
C ASN A 46 0.65 4.69 -15.73
N THR A 47 0.80 5.87 -15.18
CA THR A 47 -0.01 7.05 -15.51
C THR A 47 0.89 8.29 -15.62
N SER A 48 0.30 9.42 -16.02
CA SER A 48 0.96 10.72 -15.86
C SER A 48 0.79 11.19 -14.42
N TYR A 49 1.76 10.94 -13.58
CA TYR A 49 1.70 11.20 -12.14
C TYR A 49 1.49 12.67 -11.78
N HIS A 50 1.84 13.60 -12.65
CA HIS A 50 1.63 15.04 -12.42
C HIS A 50 0.21 15.49 -12.74
N LYS A 51 -0.56 14.69 -13.51
CA LYS A 51 -1.92 15.01 -13.92
C LYS A 51 -2.94 14.09 -13.28
N LEU A 52 -2.63 12.80 -13.20
CA LEU A 52 -3.54 11.76 -12.72
C LEU A 52 -2.76 10.69 -11.98
N LEU A 53 -3.20 10.39 -10.77
CA LEU A 53 -2.70 9.27 -9.99
C LEU A 53 -3.88 8.34 -9.70
N GLN A 54 -3.77 7.08 -10.12
CA GLN A 54 -4.85 6.11 -9.94
C GLN A 54 -4.89 5.58 -8.51
N TYR A 55 -6.09 5.58 -7.93
CA TYR A 55 -6.36 4.92 -6.67
C TYR A 55 -6.73 3.46 -6.91
N GLN A 56 -6.26 2.60 -6.02
CA GLN A 56 -6.71 1.22 -5.92
C GLN A 56 -7.60 1.09 -4.68
N THR A 57 -8.71 0.38 -4.82
CA THR A 57 -9.62 0.09 -3.71
C THR A 57 -9.66 -1.41 -3.47
N TYR A 58 -9.47 -1.80 -2.21
CA TYR A 58 -9.43 -3.21 -1.81
C TYR A 58 -10.49 -3.47 -0.75
N ASP A 59 -11.28 -4.53 -0.94
CA ASP A 59 -12.14 -5.05 0.11
C ASP A 59 -11.33 -6.07 0.91
N ILE A 60 -11.08 -5.77 2.17
CA ILE A 60 -10.24 -6.58 3.05
C ILE A 60 -11.02 -7.18 4.22
N THR A 61 -12.34 -7.15 4.16
CA THR A 61 -13.19 -7.56 5.28
C THR A 61 -12.86 -8.97 5.78
N SER A 62 -12.67 -9.91 4.86
CA SER A 62 -12.40 -11.31 5.22
C SER A 62 -10.96 -11.57 5.70
N LEU A 63 -10.07 -10.60 5.54
CA LEU A 63 -8.65 -10.74 5.88
C LEU A 63 -8.31 -10.19 7.25
N LEU A 64 -9.21 -9.42 7.86
CA LEU A 64 -9.03 -8.87 9.19
C LEU A 64 -9.63 -9.78 10.25
N GLN A 65 -9.09 -9.65 11.44
CA GLN A 65 -9.54 -10.38 12.63
C GLN A 65 -9.86 -9.41 13.77
N MET A 66 -10.62 -9.87 14.75
CA MET A 66 -10.75 -9.15 16.00
C MET A 66 -9.41 -9.24 16.75
N GLY A 67 -8.98 -8.14 17.33
CA GLY A 67 -7.68 -8.03 17.98
C GLY A 67 -6.63 -7.39 17.09
N LYS A 68 -5.43 -7.90 17.13
CA LYS A 68 -4.29 -7.31 16.42
C LYS A 68 -4.31 -7.62 14.93
N ASN A 69 -4.11 -6.58 14.13
CA ASN A 69 -3.97 -6.65 12.68
C ASN A 69 -2.77 -5.82 12.24
N VAL A 70 -2.27 -6.09 11.05
CA VAL A 70 -1.19 -5.31 10.45
C VAL A 70 -1.36 -5.22 8.94
N PHE A 71 -1.20 -4.01 8.40
CA PHE A 71 -0.98 -3.79 6.98
C PHE A 71 0.51 -3.71 6.69
N GLY A 72 0.92 -4.34 5.62
CA GLY A 72 2.28 -4.25 5.11
C GLY A 72 2.28 -3.76 3.68
N ILE A 73 3.14 -2.79 3.36
CA ILE A 73 3.28 -2.27 2.02
C ILE A 73 4.76 -2.24 1.66
N ILE A 74 5.09 -2.75 0.49
CA ILE A 74 6.45 -2.67 -0.06
C ILE A 74 6.37 -1.79 -1.28
N ILE A 75 7.13 -0.69 -1.29
CA ILE A 75 7.15 0.28 -2.38
C ILE A 75 8.50 0.23 -3.08
N GLY A 76 8.48 0.05 -4.39
CA GLY A 76 9.63 0.16 -5.26
C GLY A 76 9.54 1.36 -6.19
N ASP A 77 10.57 1.58 -7.00
CA ASP A 77 10.66 2.77 -7.86
C ASP A 77 9.60 2.78 -8.97
N GLY A 78 9.37 1.66 -9.62
CA GLY A 78 8.39 1.54 -10.70
C GLY A 78 8.54 2.63 -11.76
N TRP A 79 7.44 3.09 -12.31
CA TRP A 79 7.40 4.17 -13.31
C TRP A 79 7.58 5.56 -12.71
N TRP A 80 7.41 5.71 -11.40
CA TRP A 80 7.61 6.99 -10.74
C TRP A 80 9.08 7.40 -10.69
N CYS A 81 9.95 6.49 -10.30
CA CYS A 81 11.39 6.75 -10.14
C CYS A 81 12.28 5.64 -10.75
N GLY A 82 11.71 4.73 -11.51
CA GLY A 82 12.47 3.73 -12.25
C GLY A 82 12.96 4.27 -13.59
N ARG A 83 13.66 3.43 -14.32
CA ARG A 83 14.07 3.75 -15.70
C ARG A 83 12.90 3.55 -16.63
N VAL A 84 12.48 4.60 -17.30
CA VAL A 84 11.31 4.61 -18.18
C VAL A 84 11.70 5.17 -19.54
N GLY A 85 11.17 4.55 -20.59
CA GLY A 85 11.37 5.01 -21.95
C GLY A 85 12.63 4.48 -22.60
N THR A 86 12.83 4.86 -23.84
CA THR A 86 13.94 4.38 -24.66
C THR A 86 15.30 4.95 -24.24
N THR A 87 15.30 6.09 -23.58
CA THR A 87 16.52 6.75 -23.07
C THR A 87 17.04 6.11 -21.79
N GLY A 88 16.20 5.35 -21.09
CA GLY A 88 16.55 4.74 -19.83
C GLY A 88 16.71 5.72 -18.66
N ASP A 89 16.17 6.93 -18.79
CA ASP A 89 16.21 7.92 -17.72
C ASP A 89 15.41 7.43 -16.51
N SER A 90 15.89 7.78 -15.33
CA SER A 90 15.23 7.43 -14.08
C SER A 90 14.62 8.66 -13.42
N CYS A 91 13.65 8.41 -12.53
CA CYS A 91 13.00 9.44 -11.73
C CYS A 91 12.36 10.57 -12.56
N GLN A 92 11.79 10.24 -13.71
CA GLN A 92 11.17 11.21 -14.60
C GLN A 92 10.01 11.99 -13.97
N TYR A 93 9.27 11.34 -13.05
CA TYR A 93 8.11 11.95 -12.40
C TYR A 93 8.41 12.49 -11.01
N GLY A 94 9.52 12.11 -10.41
CA GLY A 94 9.96 12.55 -9.10
C GLY A 94 11.03 11.65 -8.53
N ASN A 95 11.68 12.10 -7.48
CA ASN A 95 12.81 11.39 -6.86
C ASN A 95 12.50 10.86 -5.46
N LYS A 96 11.27 11.00 -4.99
CA LYS A 96 10.84 10.49 -3.69
C LYS A 96 9.69 9.52 -3.86
N LEU A 97 9.77 8.39 -3.17
CA LEU A 97 8.67 7.46 -3.04
C LEU A 97 7.70 7.99 -1.99
N GLY A 98 6.41 7.77 -2.21
CA GLY A 98 5.38 8.20 -1.28
C GLY A 98 4.20 7.23 -1.31
N LEU A 99 3.47 7.20 -0.21
CA LEU A 99 2.28 6.39 -0.04
C LEU A 99 1.13 7.26 0.41
N LEU A 100 -0.02 7.11 -0.24
CA LEU A 100 -1.29 7.62 0.23
C LEU A 100 -2.17 6.42 0.54
N PHE A 101 -2.51 6.26 1.81
CA PHE A 101 -3.19 5.09 2.35
C PHE A 101 -4.27 5.51 3.32
N GLU A 102 -5.47 4.96 3.13
CA GLU A 102 -6.56 5.08 4.07
C GLU A 102 -7.32 3.76 4.14
N SER A 103 -7.54 3.26 5.36
CA SER A 103 -8.43 2.14 5.62
C SER A 103 -9.63 2.60 6.44
N VAL A 104 -10.82 2.21 6.00
CA VAL A 104 -12.06 2.47 6.75
C VAL A 104 -12.62 1.14 7.19
N ILE A 105 -12.72 0.96 8.50
CA ILE A 105 -13.29 -0.23 9.14
C ILE A 105 -14.61 0.15 9.75
N THR A 106 -15.68 -0.51 9.32
CA THR A 106 -17.03 -0.33 9.87
C THR A 106 -17.35 -1.54 10.75
N TYR A 107 -17.74 -1.27 11.97
CA TYR A 107 -18.13 -2.29 12.94
C TYR A 107 -19.63 -2.53 12.90
N HIS A 108 -20.07 -3.67 13.46
CA HIS A 108 -21.49 -4.04 13.49
C HIS A 108 -22.34 -3.08 14.31
N ASP A 109 -21.76 -2.36 15.26
CA ASP A 109 -22.46 -1.33 16.01
C ASP A 109 -22.61 0.01 15.26
N GLY A 110 -22.14 0.07 14.01
CA GLY A 110 -22.19 1.27 13.17
C GLY A 110 -21.01 2.23 13.35
N SER A 111 -20.17 2.02 14.35
CA SER A 111 -18.96 2.84 14.52
C SER A 111 -17.92 2.54 13.44
N LYS A 112 -17.02 3.51 13.22
CA LYS A 112 -15.96 3.39 12.24
C LYS A 112 -14.61 3.69 12.86
N GLN A 113 -13.59 3.02 12.34
CA GLN A 113 -12.18 3.32 12.64
C GLN A 113 -11.48 3.65 11.33
N ILE A 114 -10.73 4.73 11.31
CA ILE A 114 -9.96 5.16 10.15
C ILE A 114 -8.47 5.00 10.47
N ILE A 115 -7.76 4.32 9.58
CA ILE A 115 -6.32 4.07 9.70
C ILE A 115 -5.65 4.70 8.49
N THR A 116 -4.66 5.53 8.74
CA THR A 116 -3.92 6.25 7.69
C THR A 116 -2.47 5.80 7.63
N GLY A 117 -1.82 6.11 6.52
CA GLY A 117 -0.40 5.79 6.34
C GLY A 117 0.51 6.47 7.35
N SER A 118 0.09 7.61 7.92
CA SER A 118 0.86 8.35 8.93
C SER A 118 1.03 7.57 10.24
N GLN A 119 0.20 6.58 10.50
CA GLN A 119 0.29 5.71 11.68
C GLN A 119 1.33 4.61 11.51
N GLY A 120 1.86 4.45 10.30
CA GLY A 120 2.82 3.41 9.97
C GLY A 120 4.25 3.78 10.31
N LYS A 121 5.08 2.75 10.34
CA LYS A 121 6.55 2.88 10.43
C LYS A 121 7.14 2.39 9.11
N SER A 122 8.17 3.07 8.65
CA SER A 122 8.86 2.72 7.43
C SER A 122 10.34 2.44 7.67
N MET A 123 10.90 1.58 6.84
CA MET A 123 12.33 1.33 6.79
C MET A 123 12.76 1.12 5.34
N SER A 124 13.99 1.48 5.02
CA SER A 124 14.59 1.13 3.73
C SER A 124 15.00 -0.33 3.77
N GLY A 125 14.60 -1.06 2.75
CA GLY A 125 14.94 -2.46 2.58
C GLY A 125 16.07 -2.67 1.59
N PRO A 126 16.59 -3.88 1.49
CA PRO A 126 17.54 -4.25 0.45
C PRO A 126 16.90 -4.22 -0.94
N ILE A 127 17.72 -4.30 -1.96
CA ILE A 127 17.22 -4.51 -3.32
C ILE A 127 16.50 -5.87 -3.34
N ILE A 128 15.26 -5.86 -3.79
CA ILE A 128 14.42 -7.06 -3.80
C ILE A 128 14.42 -7.60 -5.22
N PHE A 129 14.98 -8.79 -5.40
CA PHE A 129 14.89 -9.54 -6.65
C PHE A 129 13.67 -10.45 -6.67
N GLN A 130 13.27 -10.93 -5.50
CA GLN A 130 12.12 -11.81 -5.34
C GLN A 130 11.60 -11.67 -3.90
N ILE A 131 10.28 -11.57 -3.77
CA ILE A 131 9.64 -11.38 -2.48
C ILE A 131 9.00 -12.69 -2.04
N TYR A 132 9.47 -13.18 -0.91
CA TYR A 132 8.83 -14.23 -0.14
C TYR A 132 8.47 -13.65 1.22
N LEU A 133 7.21 -13.47 1.48
CA LEU A 133 6.71 -13.02 2.79
C LEU A 133 5.77 -14.05 3.37
#